data_73343cd051f5230a5b0ec65385913515
#
_entry.id   73343cd051f5230a5b0ec65385913515
#
_cell.length_a   1.000
_cell.length_b   1.000
_cell.length_c   1.000
_cell.angle_alpha   90.00
_cell.angle_beta   90.00
_cell.angle_gamma   90.00
#
_symmetry.space_group_name_H-M   'P 1'
#
loop_
_entity.id
_entity.type
_entity.pdbx_description
1 polymer ?
#
loop_
_entity_poly.entity_id
_entity_poly.type
_entity_poly.pdbx_seq_one_letter_code
_entity_poly.pdbx_strand_id
1 'polypeptide(L)'
;MALEVTDQNFEEVVIQSDKPVIVDFWAEWCGPCRMIAPYIEQIGEAYKDKALVVKCDVDSSPDVARRFMIRNIPTVLYFKGGEVVDKQVGAAARSAFEAKLTPLL
;
A
#
# COMPACT_ATOMS: atom_id res chain seq x y z
N MET A 1 5.80 10.45 6.60
CA MET A 1 5.87 10.18 5.16
C MET A 1 5.93 8.69 4.90
N ALA A 2 5.12 8.18 3.97
CA ALA A 2 5.14 6.75 3.68
C ALA A 2 6.45 6.36 2.98
N LEU A 3 7.02 5.23 3.39
CA LEU A 3 8.23 4.69 2.80
C LEU A 3 7.95 4.22 1.37
N GLU A 4 8.84 4.56 0.44
CA GLU A 4 8.75 4.09 -0.93
C GLU A 4 9.39 2.70 -1.05
N VAL A 5 8.66 1.74 -1.62
CA VAL A 5 9.21 0.43 -1.94
C VAL A 5 9.36 0.28 -3.45
N THR A 6 10.34 -0.52 -3.85
CA THR A 6 10.74 -0.69 -5.23
C THR A 6 10.86 -2.16 -5.57
N ASP A 7 11.12 -2.46 -6.86
CA ASP A 7 11.39 -3.83 -7.31
C ASP A 7 12.57 -4.45 -6.53
N GLN A 8 13.54 -3.62 -6.09
CA GLN A 8 14.73 -4.10 -5.40
C GLN A 8 14.51 -4.44 -3.93
N ASN A 9 13.62 -3.72 -3.23
CA ASN A 9 13.46 -3.90 -1.78
C ASN A 9 12.10 -4.47 -1.36
N PHE A 10 11.22 -4.76 -2.31
CA PHE A 10 9.86 -5.20 -1.99
C PHE A 10 9.84 -6.47 -1.16
N GLU A 11 10.64 -7.44 -1.53
CA GLU A 11 10.68 -8.73 -0.83
C GLU A 11 11.07 -8.54 0.63
N GLU A 12 12.14 -7.78 0.88
CA GLU A 12 12.64 -7.54 2.23
C GLU A 12 11.65 -6.73 3.07
N VAL A 13 11.12 -5.64 2.51
CA VAL A 13 10.30 -4.69 3.27
C VAL A 13 8.88 -5.22 3.48
N VAL A 14 8.28 -5.82 2.46
CA VAL A 14 6.86 -6.19 2.49
C VAL A 14 6.67 -7.67 2.80
N ILE A 15 7.27 -8.54 2.02
CA ILE A 15 7.00 -9.98 2.12
C ILE A 15 7.56 -10.55 3.43
N GLN A 16 8.73 -10.11 3.84
CA GLN A 16 9.40 -10.60 5.05
C GLN A 16 9.00 -9.83 6.32
N SER A 17 8.05 -8.90 6.22
CA SER A 17 7.61 -8.13 7.37
C SER A 17 6.87 -9.01 8.39
N ASP A 18 7.15 -8.79 9.66
CA ASP A 18 6.44 -9.41 10.77
C ASP A 18 5.20 -8.61 11.21
N LYS A 19 4.97 -7.46 10.58
CA LYS A 19 3.79 -6.62 10.81
C LYS A 19 2.89 -6.65 9.58
N PRO A 20 1.59 -6.36 9.73
CA PRO A 20 0.74 -6.09 8.57
C PRO A 20 1.30 -4.93 7.76
N VAL A 21 1.21 -5.04 6.43
CA VAL A 21 1.73 -4.02 5.52
C VAL A 21 0.62 -3.57 4.58
N ILE A 22 0.48 -2.26 4.44
CA ILE A 22 -0.37 -1.65 3.41
C ILE A 22 0.56 -1.14 2.31
N VAL A 23 0.30 -1.53 1.06
CA VAL A 23 1.05 -1.04 -0.10
C VAL A 23 0.10 -0.26 -0.99
N ASP A 24 0.39 1.03 -1.17
CA ASP A 24 -0.34 1.93 -2.06
C ASP A 24 0.37 1.98 -3.41
N PHE A 25 -0.23 1.35 -4.42
CA PHE A 25 0.27 1.40 -5.80
C PHE A 25 -0.26 2.66 -6.46
N TRP A 26 0.65 3.51 -6.92
CA TRP A 26 0.34 4.86 -7.40
C TRP A 26 1.22 5.27 -8.57
N ALA A 27 0.93 6.42 -9.17
CA ALA A 27 1.79 7.07 -10.16
C ALA A 27 1.61 8.58 -10.05
N GLU A 28 2.63 9.34 -10.47
CA GLU A 28 2.60 10.81 -10.38
C GLU A 28 1.47 11.43 -11.20
N TRP A 29 1.15 10.86 -12.36
CA TRP A 29 0.11 11.36 -13.25
C TRP A 29 -1.31 11.01 -12.80
N CYS A 30 -1.47 10.27 -11.74
CA CYS A 30 -2.74 9.72 -11.29
C CYS A 30 -3.43 10.68 -10.31
N GLY A 31 -4.48 11.35 -10.77
CA GLY A 31 -5.26 12.26 -9.92
C GLY A 31 -5.88 11.61 -8.71
N PRO A 32 -6.62 10.49 -8.87
CA PRO A 32 -7.20 9.78 -7.72
C PRO A 32 -6.16 9.28 -6.71
N CYS A 33 -4.96 8.94 -7.17
CA CYS A 33 -3.85 8.56 -6.28
C CYS A 33 -3.47 9.73 -5.36
N ARG A 34 -3.41 10.93 -5.93
CA ARG A 34 -3.11 12.14 -5.15
C ARG A 34 -4.20 12.47 -4.15
N MET A 35 -5.45 12.15 -4.48
CA MET A 35 -6.58 12.39 -3.56
C MET A 35 -6.45 11.57 -2.29
N ILE A 36 -6.00 10.32 -2.38
CA ILE A 36 -5.89 9.46 -1.19
C ILE A 36 -4.53 9.55 -0.50
N ALA A 37 -3.53 10.19 -1.12
CA ALA A 37 -2.19 10.28 -0.53
C ALA A 37 -2.21 10.83 0.90
N PRO A 38 -2.96 11.89 1.24
CA PRO A 38 -3.04 12.34 2.63
C PRO A 38 -3.61 11.29 3.58
N TYR A 39 -4.57 10.50 3.14
CA TYR A 39 -5.17 9.44 3.97
C TYR A 39 -4.15 8.34 4.26
N ILE A 40 -3.39 7.95 3.25
CA ILE A 40 -2.35 6.92 3.40
C ILE A 40 -1.27 7.41 4.37
N GLU A 41 -0.84 8.67 4.25
CA GLU A 41 0.13 9.27 5.17
C GLU A 41 -0.41 9.30 6.61
N GLN A 42 -1.67 9.68 6.78
CA GLN A 42 -2.30 9.75 8.10
C GLN A 42 -2.42 8.37 8.74
N ILE A 43 -2.78 7.36 7.96
CA ILE A 43 -2.87 5.98 8.45
C ILE A 43 -1.47 5.47 8.84
N GLY A 44 -0.47 5.78 8.02
CA GLY A 44 0.92 5.42 8.32
C GLY A 44 1.39 5.97 9.65
N GLU A 45 1.05 7.22 9.95
CA GLU A 45 1.41 7.86 11.21
C GLU A 45 0.60 7.30 12.38
N ALA A 46 -0.71 7.12 12.18
CA ALA A 46 -1.59 6.66 13.25
C ALA A 46 -1.29 5.24 13.73
N TYR A 47 -0.83 4.38 12.84
CA TYR A 47 -0.61 2.96 13.14
C TYR A 47 0.86 2.54 13.06
N LYS A 48 1.79 3.48 13.12
CA LYS A 48 3.22 3.24 12.87
C LYS A 48 3.87 2.16 13.73
N ASP A 49 3.32 1.92 14.92
CA ASP A 49 3.85 0.88 15.82
C ASP A 49 3.25 -0.51 15.55
N LYS A 50 2.17 -0.57 14.79
CA LYS A 50 1.40 -1.80 14.58
C LYS A 50 1.39 -2.29 13.15
N ALA A 51 1.60 -1.40 12.19
CA ALA A 51 1.54 -1.72 10.77
C ALA A 51 2.54 -0.85 10.01
N LEU A 52 2.98 -1.36 8.87
CA LEU A 52 3.86 -0.64 7.96
C LEU A 52 3.03 -0.15 6.77
N VAL A 53 3.12 1.13 6.46
CA VAL A 53 2.43 1.73 5.32
C VAL A 53 3.47 2.21 4.33
N VAL A 54 3.43 1.67 3.11
CA VAL A 54 4.42 1.95 2.08
C VAL A 54 3.74 2.31 0.77
N LYS A 55 4.48 2.94 -0.13
CA LYS A 55 4.03 3.33 -1.46
C LYS A 55 4.90 2.66 -2.50
N CYS A 56 4.31 2.28 -3.63
CA CYS A 56 5.03 1.69 -4.75
C CYS A 56 4.59 2.37 -6.05
N ASP A 57 5.52 3.08 -6.68
CA ASP A 57 5.29 3.75 -7.95
C ASP A 57 5.30 2.71 -9.07
N VAL A 58 4.17 2.53 -9.76
CA VAL A 58 4.03 1.50 -10.79
C VAL A 58 4.91 1.77 -12.02
N ASP A 59 5.27 3.03 -12.26
CA ASP A 59 6.11 3.37 -13.40
C ASP A 59 7.58 3.06 -13.14
N SER A 60 8.06 3.31 -11.92
CA SER A 60 9.45 3.03 -11.55
C SER A 60 9.67 1.61 -11.05
N SER A 61 8.61 0.91 -10.67
CA SER A 61 8.68 -0.46 -10.13
C SER A 61 7.69 -1.39 -10.84
N PRO A 62 7.88 -1.59 -12.16
CA PRO A 62 6.92 -2.34 -12.96
C PRO A 62 6.88 -3.83 -12.63
N ASP A 63 7.95 -4.40 -12.09
CA ASP A 63 7.98 -5.83 -11.78
C ASP A 63 7.05 -6.17 -10.63
N VAL A 64 7.05 -5.35 -9.57
CA VAL A 64 6.13 -5.53 -8.43
C VAL A 64 4.68 -5.37 -8.91
N ALA A 65 4.42 -4.31 -9.69
CA ALA A 65 3.07 -4.07 -10.20
C ALA A 65 2.57 -5.26 -11.03
N ARG A 66 3.42 -5.83 -11.86
CA ARG A 66 3.10 -7.00 -12.67
C ARG A 66 2.88 -8.25 -11.83
N ARG A 67 3.72 -8.45 -10.83
CA ARG A 67 3.63 -9.59 -9.90
C ARG A 67 2.24 -9.69 -9.27
N PHE A 68 1.66 -8.56 -8.89
CA PHE A 68 0.35 -8.51 -8.23
C PHE A 68 -0.77 -8.12 -9.18
N MET A 69 -0.51 -8.11 -10.49
CA MET A 69 -1.51 -7.82 -11.53
C MET A 69 -2.24 -6.51 -11.30
N ILE A 70 -1.49 -5.46 -10.97
CA ILE A 70 -2.04 -4.13 -10.76
C ILE A 70 -2.43 -3.55 -12.11
N ARG A 71 -3.72 -3.33 -12.34
CA ARG A 71 -4.26 -2.82 -13.61
C ARG A 71 -4.85 -1.43 -13.47
N ASN A 72 -5.36 -1.12 -12.29
CA ASN A 72 -5.96 0.17 -12.00
C ASN A 72 -5.25 0.79 -10.81
N ILE A 73 -5.09 2.10 -10.82
CA ILE A 73 -4.49 2.82 -9.70
C ILE A 73 -5.40 3.97 -9.29
N PRO A 74 -5.48 4.28 -7.97
CA PRO A 74 -4.74 3.60 -6.91
C PRO A 74 -5.29 2.20 -6.64
N THR A 75 -4.42 1.28 -6.32
CA THR A 75 -4.78 0.00 -5.73
C THR A 75 -3.99 -0.14 -4.44
N VAL A 76 -4.69 -0.41 -3.36
CA VAL A 76 -4.07 -0.60 -2.05
C VAL A 76 -4.20 -2.07 -1.69
N LEU A 77 -3.05 -2.73 -1.51
CA LEU A 77 -3.00 -4.14 -1.11
C LEU A 77 -2.65 -4.23 0.37
N TYR A 78 -3.28 -5.18 1.05
CA TYR A 78 -3.06 -5.45 2.47
C TYR A 78 -2.35 -6.79 2.59
N PHE A 79 -1.18 -6.78 3.21
CA PHE A 79 -0.35 -7.97 3.40
C PHE A 79 -0.31 -8.36 4.86
N LYS A 80 -0.33 -9.66 5.11
CA LYS A 80 -0.03 -10.21 6.43
C LYS A 80 0.69 -11.55 6.24
N GLY A 81 1.83 -11.70 6.91
CA GLY A 81 2.63 -12.91 6.77
C GLY A 81 3.12 -13.15 5.34
N GLY A 82 3.38 -12.07 4.59
CA GLY A 82 3.87 -12.15 3.22
C GLY A 82 2.81 -12.45 2.16
N GLU A 83 1.54 -12.48 2.54
CA GLU A 83 0.44 -12.79 1.63
C GLU A 83 -0.56 -11.64 1.56
N VAL A 84 -1.14 -11.44 0.36
CA VAL A 84 -2.23 -10.47 0.17
C VAL A 84 -3.49 -11.03 0.83
N VAL A 85 -4.03 -10.29 1.80
CA VAL A 85 -5.23 -10.71 2.55
C VAL A 85 -6.44 -9.84 2.27
N ASP A 86 -6.26 -8.66 1.69
CA ASP A 86 -7.36 -7.78 1.30
C ASP A 86 -6.85 -6.75 0.29
N LYS A 87 -7.77 -6.05 -0.35
CA LYS A 87 -7.44 -4.99 -1.31
C LYS A 87 -8.53 -3.94 -1.37
N GLN A 88 -8.15 -2.73 -1.79
CA GLN A 88 -9.07 -1.65 -2.13
C GLN A 88 -8.64 -1.09 -3.49
N VAL A 89 -9.49 -1.20 -4.48
CA VAL A 89 -9.24 -0.66 -5.82
C VAL A 89 -9.98 0.65 -5.98
N GLY A 90 -9.28 1.69 -6.41
CA GLY A 90 -9.84 3.01 -6.59
C GLY A 90 -9.78 3.88 -5.34
N ALA A 91 -10.09 5.15 -5.51
CA ALA A 91 -10.12 6.11 -4.41
C ALA A 91 -11.26 5.80 -3.45
N ALA A 92 -11.03 6.04 -2.17
CA ALA A 92 -12.01 5.81 -1.12
C ALA A 92 -11.74 6.78 0.03
N ALA A 93 -12.66 6.86 0.98
CA ALA A 93 -12.46 7.63 2.19
C ALA A 93 -11.45 6.93 3.10
N ARG A 94 -10.80 7.69 3.99
CA ARG A 94 -9.84 7.14 4.95
C ARG A 94 -10.43 5.97 5.73
N SER A 95 -11.69 6.09 6.17
CA SER A 95 -12.36 5.06 6.96
C SER A 95 -12.46 3.72 6.24
N ALA A 96 -12.59 3.71 4.91
CA ALA A 96 -12.64 2.49 4.13
C ALA A 96 -11.29 1.75 4.19
N PHE A 97 -10.18 2.50 4.10
CA PHE A 97 -8.85 1.90 4.22
C PHE A 97 -8.59 1.37 5.63
N GLU A 98 -9.00 2.13 6.65
CA GLU A 98 -8.82 1.71 8.04
C GLU A 98 -9.66 0.48 8.40
N ALA A 99 -10.87 0.36 7.85
CA ALA A 99 -11.75 -0.77 8.11
C ALA A 99 -11.13 -2.10 7.66
N LYS A 100 -10.28 -2.07 6.65
CA LYS A 100 -9.57 -3.27 6.17
C LYS A 100 -8.27 -3.53 6.92
N LEU A 101 -7.72 -2.51 7.56
CA LEU A 101 -6.48 -2.64 8.33
C LEU A 101 -6.75 -3.20 9.73
N THR A 102 -7.75 -2.67 10.43
CA THR A 102 -7.96 -3.00 11.84
C THR A 102 -8.11 -4.49 12.12
N PRO A 103 -8.77 -5.31 11.26
CA PRO A 103 -8.82 -6.76 11.49
C PRO A 103 -7.47 -7.46 11.44
N LEU A 104 -6.45 -6.80 10.87
CA LEU A 104 -5.13 -7.40 10.71
C LEU A 104 -4.18 -7.10 11.86
N LEU A 105 -4.55 -6.17 12.73
CA LEU A 105 -3.69 -5.70 13.81
C LEU A 105 -3.59 -6.66 14.99
#